data_5eed011f49f2e4fc7741b577f8d26c78
#
_entry.id   5eed011f49f2e4fc7741b577f8d26c78
#
_cell.length_a   1.000
_cell.length_b   1.000
_cell.length_c   1.000
_cell.angle_alpha   90.00
_cell.angle_beta   90.00
_cell.angle_gamma   90.00
#
_symmetry.space_group_name_H-M   'P 1'
#
loop_
_entity.id
_entity.type
_entity.pdbx_description
1 polymer ?
#
loop_
_entity_poly.entity_id
_entity_poly.type
_entity_poly.pdbx_seq_one_letter_code
_entity_poly.pdbx_strand_id
1 'polypeptide(L)'
;PRTEGDSLRVTLRQSPVGAPSEAQVIARGQDGRALAQAEFRLAAGATEGEAVLELPTEIRNRVFRLDLAGEAGPGAVVLLDERFRRRPVGLLPGAEETADTPLIGDLFYLERALAPYAELRRDTAERLLARPLSVLILADRPIAPGAELDALTRFVNEGGTLIRFAGARLAERPDTLLPVPLRAERQLGGALSWEQPQRLAAFPEGSPFAGLPVPAEVSISRQVLAEPSARLAERIWARLADGTPLVTAESRGEGRIVLFHVTATAEWSDLPLSGLFVQMLRRLVALSAGVSGQEGEGML
;
A
#
# COMPACT_ATOMS: atom_id res chain seq x y z
N PRO A 1 -16.36 1.92 -14.53
CA PRO A 1 -15.02 1.43 -14.87
C PRO A 1 -14.48 0.49 -13.79
N ARG A 2 -13.60 -0.43 -14.19
CA ARG A 2 -12.87 -1.36 -13.30
C ARG A 2 -11.40 -1.37 -13.68
N THR A 3 -10.54 -1.55 -12.71
CA THR A 3 -9.08 -1.62 -12.95
C THR A 3 -8.63 -3.07 -13.03
N GLU A 4 -7.91 -3.41 -14.11
CA GLU A 4 -7.29 -4.72 -14.31
C GLU A 4 -5.82 -4.53 -14.71
N GLY A 5 -4.90 -4.81 -13.77
CA GLY A 5 -3.49 -4.56 -14.03
C GLY A 5 -3.20 -3.11 -14.44
N ASP A 6 -2.59 -2.90 -15.59
CA ASP A 6 -2.28 -1.57 -16.16
C ASP A 6 -3.40 -1.01 -17.05
N SER A 7 -4.52 -1.71 -17.17
CA SER A 7 -5.65 -1.29 -17.98
C SER A 7 -6.83 -0.82 -17.13
N LEU A 8 -7.64 0.05 -17.71
CA LEU A 8 -8.93 0.49 -17.20
C LEU A 8 -10.02 -0.03 -18.12
N ARG A 9 -10.78 -1.01 -17.65
CA ARG A 9 -11.94 -1.53 -18.37
C ARG A 9 -13.16 -0.65 -18.09
N VAL A 10 -13.80 -0.19 -19.14
CA VAL A 10 -14.97 0.69 -19.07
C VAL A 10 -16.15 -0.04 -19.70
N THR A 11 -17.28 -0.11 -19.00
CA THR A 11 -18.54 -0.66 -19.50
C THR A 11 -19.47 0.49 -19.88
N LEU A 12 -19.92 0.52 -21.12
CA LEU A 12 -20.98 1.40 -21.60
C LEU A 12 -22.31 0.67 -21.54
N ARG A 13 -23.34 1.35 -21.02
CA ARG A 13 -24.72 0.88 -21.06
C ARG A 13 -25.58 1.83 -21.86
N GLN A 14 -26.37 1.29 -22.78
CA GLN A 14 -27.28 2.07 -23.61
C GLN A 14 -28.64 1.36 -23.79
N SER A 15 -29.64 2.10 -24.23
CA SER A 15 -30.86 1.50 -24.71
C SER A 15 -30.60 0.71 -26.01
N PRO A 16 -31.32 -0.40 -26.25
CA PRO A 16 -31.10 -1.20 -27.46
C PRO A 16 -31.35 -0.37 -28.72
N VAL A 17 -30.36 -0.34 -29.61
CA VAL A 17 -30.46 0.32 -30.93
C VAL A 17 -30.48 -0.73 -32.01
N GLY A 18 -31.35 -0.58 -33.00
CA GLY A 18 -31.58 -1.55 -34.06
C GLY A 18 -30.43 -1.73 -35.07
N ALA A 19 -29.43 -0.89 -35.01
CA ALA A 19 -28.21 -0.95 -35.85
C ALA A 19 -26.94 -1.06 -34.98
N PRO A 20 -25.83 -1.61 -35.50
CA PRO A 20 -24.54 -1.54 -34.82
C PRO A 20 -24.16 -0.08 -34.54
N SER A 21 -23.60 0.18 -33.39
CA SER A 21 -23.16 1.53 -32.98
C SER A 21 -21.73 1.52 -32.50
N GLU A 22 -21.05 2.62 -32.75
CA GLU A 22 -19.70 2.88 -32.24
C GLU A 22 -19.75 4.08 -31.29
N ALA A 23 -19.00 4.02 -30.22
CA ALA A 23 -18.84 5.10 -29.27
C ALA A 23 -17.39 5.16 -28.81
N GLN A 24 -16.94 6.31 -28.37
CA GLN A 24 -15.55 6.49 -27.93
C GLN A 24 -15.54 7.03 -26.50
N VAL A 25 -14.75 6.40 -25.62
CA VAL A 25 -14.44 6.94 -24.30
C VAL A 25 -13.11 7.68 -24.34
N ILE A 26 -13.08 8.88 -23.76
CA ILE A 26 -11.90 9.72 -23.65
C ILE A 26 -11.55 9.88 -22.16
N ALA A 27 -10.35 9.48 -21.79
CA ALA A 27 -9.78 9.72 -20.46
C ALA A 27 -9.15 11.12 -20.43
N ARG A 28 -9.60 11.98 -19.49
CA ARG A 28 -9.10 13.36 -19.37
C ARG A 28 -8.46 13.62 -18.01
N GLY A 29 -7.41 14.45 -18.03
CA GLY A 29 -6.80 15.00 -16.83
C GLY A 29 -7.62 16.15 -16.20
N GLN A 30 -7.18 16.65 -15.05
CA GLN A 30 -7.80 17.81 -14.37
C GLN A 30 -7.77 19.07 -15.27
N ASP A 31 -6.74 19.21 -16.09
CA ASP A 31 -6.58 20.29 -17.07
C ASP A 31 -7.51 20.15 -18.31
N GLY A 32 -8.36 19.12 -18.33
CA GLY A 32 -9.28 18.80 -19.43
C GLY A 32 -8.61 18.17 -20.66
N ARG A 33 -7.28 18.00 -20.69
CA ARG A 33 -6.57 17.39 -21.82
C ARG A 33 -6.92 15.90 -21.92
N ALA A 34 -7.09 15.42 -23.15
CA ALA A 34 -7.21 14.00 -23.43
C ALA A 34 -5.86 13.30 -23.19
N LEU A 35 -5.87 12.29 -22.35
CA LEU A 35 -4.69 11.49 -21.99
C LEU A 35 -4.69 10.14 -22.72
N ALA A 36 -5.88 9.57 -22.96
CA ALA A 36 -6.07 8.34 -23.72
C ALA A 36 -7.50 8.26 -24.26
N GLN A 37 -7.72 7.36 -25.20
CA GLN A 37 -9.04 7.07 -25.75
C GLN A 37 -9.17 5.60 -26.12
N ALA A 38 -10.41 5.06 -26.09
CA ALA A 38 -10.73 3.71 -26.54
C ALA A 38 -12.11 3.68 -27.16
N GLU A 39 -12.35 2.72 -28.04
CA GLU A 39 -13.61 2.56 -28.79
C GLU A 39 -14.46 1.45 -28.21
N PHE A 40 -15.76 1.71 -28.12
CA PHE A 40 -16.79 0.71 -27.92
C PHE A 40 -17.36 0.31 -29.30
N ARG A 41 -17.50 -0.98 -29.53
CA ARG A 41 -18.21 -1.54 -30.68
C ARG A 41 -19.37 -2.35 -30.16
N LEU A 42 -20.60 -1.90 -30.44
CA LEU A 42 -21.83 -2.55 -29.99
C LEU A 42 -22.55 -3.14 -31.19
N ALA A 43 -22.90 -4.42 -31.08
CA ALA A 43 -23.71 -5.09 -32.07
C ALA A 43 -25.14 -4.52 -32.05
N ALA A 44 -25.89 -4.72 -33.13
CA ALA A 44 -27.31 -4.36 -33.19
C ALA A 44 -28.10 -5.01 -32.04
N GLY A 45 -28.85 -4.22 -31.29
CA GLY A 45 -29.62 -4.67 -30.14
C GLY A 45 -28.83 -4.85 -28.84
N ALA A 46 -27.52 -4.64 -28.84
CA ALA A 46 -26.72 -4.73 -27.65
C ALA A 46 -27.00 -3.57 -26.68
N THR A 47 -27.15 -3.90 -25.41
CA THR A 47 -27.38 -2.93 -24.32
C THR A 47 -26.11 -2.61 -23.54
N GLU A 48 -25.06 -3.40 -23.70
CA GLU A 48 -23.75 -3.21 -23.03
C GLU A 48 -22.61 -3.41 -24.02
N GLY A 49 -21.57 -2.60 -23.87
CA GLY A 49 -20.29 -2.71 -24.58
C GLY A 49 -19.12 -2.46 -23.63
N GLU A 50 -17.97 -3.02 -23.95
CA GLU A 50 -16.75 -2.83 -23.18
C GLU A 50 -15.65 -2.20 -24.02
N ALA A 51 -14.89 -1.31 -23.41
CA ALA A 51 -13.67 -0.75 -23.97
C ALA A 51 -12.54 -0.85 -22.93
N VAL A 52 -11.32 -1.07 -23.40
CA VAL A 52 -10.13 -1.17 -22.56
C VAL A 52 -9.20 0.00 -22.88
N LEU A 53 -8.93 0.83 -21.87
CA LEU A 53 -7.93 1.87 -21.92
C LEU A 53 -6.62 1.31 -21.33
N GLU A 54 -5.62 1.11 -22.16
CA GLU A 54 -4.27 0.78 -21.70
C GLU A 54 -3.59 2.07 -21.26
N LEU A 55 -3.34 2.19 -19.97
CA LEU A 55 -2.81 3.39 -19.34
C LEU A 55 -1.60 3.02 -18.49
N PRO A 56 -0.39 3.41 -18.90
CA PRO A 56 0.75 3.40 -17.98
C PRO A 56 0.38 4.09 -16.67
N THR A 57 0.93 3.61 -15.57
CA THR A 57 0.53 4.06 -14.21
C THR A 57 0.62 5.57 -14.03
N GLU A 58 1.64 6.21 -14.61
CA GLU A 58 1.83 7.67 -14.53
C GLU A 58 0.71 8.43 -15.25
N ILE A 59 0.24 7.94 -16.39
CA ILE A 59 -0.87 8.54 -17.12
C ILE A 59 -2.18 8.26 -16.41
N ARG A 60 -2.37 7.03 -15.93
CA ARG A 60 -3.58 6.61 -15.23
C ARG A 60 -3.83 7.43 -13.96
N ASN A 61 -2.78 7.72 -13.18
CA ASN A 61 -2.89 8.54 -11.99
C ASN A 61 -3.26 10.01 -12.28
N ARG A 62 -3.09 10.46 -13.51
CA ARG A 62 -3.49 11.79 -13.97
C ARG A 62 -4.92 11.84 -14.52
N VAL A 63 -5.54 10.68 -14.81
CA VAL A 63 -6.93 10.64 -15.28
C VAL A 63 -7.86 11.08 -14.16
N PHE A 64 -8.62 12.12 -14.42
CA PHE A 64 -9.60 12.69 -13.51
C PHE A 64 -11.03 12.27 -13.86
N ARG A 65 -11.32 12.17 -15.17
CA ARG A 65 -12.65 11.77 -15.65
C ARG A 65 -12.58 10.99 -16.96
N LEU A 66 -13.66 10.25 -17.19
CA LEU A 66 -13.95 9.59 -18.45
C LEU A 66 -15.15 10.28 -19.09
N ASP A 67 -15.04 10.71 -20.33
CA ASP A 67 -16.11 11.32 -21.11
C ASP A 67 -16.48 10.39 -22.27
N LEU A 68 -17.77 10.25 -22.56
CA LEU A 68 -18.24 9.64 -23.81
C LEU A 68 -18.23 10.70 -24.89
N ALA A 69 -17.49 10.47 -25.96
CA ALA A 69 -17.34 11.45 -27.04
C ALA A 69 -18.69 11.72 -27.74
N GLY A 70 -18.97 13.01 -27.97
CA GLY A 70 -20.19 13.45 -28.66
C GLY A 70 -21.44 13.49 -27.78
N GLU A 71 -21.37 13.05 -26.53
CA GLU A 71 -22.49 13.08 -25.60
C GLU A 71 -22.27 14.15 -24.50
N ALA A 72 -23.32 14.90 -24.21
CA ALA A 72 -23.30 15.98 -23.24
C ALA A 72 -24.35 15.78 -22.15
N GLY A 73 -24.14 14.80 -21.29
CA GLY A 73 -25.09 14.51 -20.20
C GLY A 73 -24.41 13.88 -18.99
N PRO A 74 -25.05 13.89 -17.82
CA PRO A 74 -24.46 13.31 -16.60
C PRO A 74 -24.20 11.79 -16.72
N GLY A 75 -24.91 11.08 -17.61
CA GLY A 75 -24.64 9.67 -17.89
C GLY A 75 -23.43 9.43 -18.80
N ALA A 76 -22.92 10.48 -19.46
CA ALA A 76 -21.77 10.40 -20.37
C ALA A 76 -20.43 10.73 -19.71
N VAL A 77 -20.44 11.06 -18.41
CA VAL A 77 -19.24 11.45 -17.64
C VAL A 77 -19.12 10.63 -16.38
N VAL A 78 -17.94 10.07 -16.15
CA VAL A 78 -17.60 9.37 -14.91
C VAL A 78 -16.35 10.00 -14.32
N LEU A 79 -16.46 10.53 -13.10
CA LEU A 79 -15.30 10.99 -12.34
C LEU A 79 -14.56 9.80 -11.74
N LEU A 80 -13.24 9.80 -11.89
CA LEU A 80 -12.38 8.79 -11.31
C LEU A 80 -11.83 9.32 -9.98
N ASP A 81 -12.22 8.66 -8.89
CA ASP A 81 -11.72 8.95 -7.55
C ASP A 81 -10.40 8.21 -7.25
N GLU A 82 -9.92 8.36 -6.02
CA GLU A 82 -8.67 7.75 -5.56
C GLU A 82 -8.62 6.21 -5.69
N ARG A 83 -9.76 5.53 -5.82
CA ARG A 83 -9.82 4.06 -6.00
C ARG A 83 -9.25 3.61 -7.34
N PHE A 84 -9.23 4.51 -8.33
CA PHE A 84 -8.70 4.24 -9.67
C PHE A 84 -7.23 4.61 -9.83
N ARG A 85 -6.64 5.26 -8.85
CA ARG A 85 -5.23 5.63 -8.82
C ARG A 85 -4.40 4.53 -8.14
N ARG A 86 -3.30 4.15 -8.77
CA ARG A 86 -2.28 3.35 -8.11
C ARG A 86 -1.40 4.27 -7.27
N ARG A 87 -1.34 3.97 -5.98
CA ARG A 87 -0.49 4.75 -5.08
C ARG A 87 0.96 4.33 -5.23
N PRO A 88 1.89 5.28 -5.38
CA PRO A 88 3.31 4.94 -5.42
C PRO A 88 3.77 4.46 -4.04
N VAL A 89 4.32 3.25 -4.01
CA VAL A 89 4.87 2.60 -2.83
C VAL A 89 6.35 2.36 -3.04
N GLY A 90 7.17 2.96 -2.20
CA GLY A 90 8.61 2.74 -2.16
C GLY A 90 8.94 1.50 -1.34
N LEU A 91 9.82 0.67 -1.85
CA LEU A 91 10.39 -0.47 -1.14
C LEU A 91 11.87 -0.19 -0.89
N LEU A 92 12.23 -0.10 0.38
CA LEU A 92 13.61 0.12 0.79
C LEU A 92 14.23 -1.21 1.19
N PRO A 93 15.22 -1.73 0.43
CA PRO A 93 15.85 -3.00 0.71
C PRO A 93 16.59 -2.99 2.05
N GLY A 94 16.74 -4.18 2.65
CA GLY A 94 17.61 -4.39 3.80
C GLY A 94 19.07 -4.06 3.46
N ALA A 95 19.89 -3.81 4.47
CA ALA A 95 21.28 -3.36 4.29
C ALA A 95 22.19 -4.37 3.54
N GLU A 96 21.80 -5.63 3.47
CA GLU A 96 22.58 -6.73 2.85
C GLU A 96 21.97 -7.26 1.54
N GLU A 97 20.84 -6.72 1.10
CA GLU A 97 20.26 -7.09 -0.19
C GLU A 97 21.07 -6.46 -1.34
N THR A 98 22.00 -7.22 -1.89
CA THR A 98 22.61 -6.91 -3.19
C THR A 98 21.66 -7.30 -4.32
N ALA A 99 21.80 -6.65 -5.48
CA ALA A 99 20.93 -6.85 -6.65
C ALA A 99 20.90 -8.32 -7.18
N ASP A 100 21.78 -9.18 -6.68
CA ASP A 100 22.00 -10.54 -7.17
C ASP A 100 21.24 -11.66 -6.40
N THR A 101 20.43 -11.35 -5.40
CA THR A 101 19.64 -12.34 -4.64
C THR A 101 18.12 -12.10 -4.74
N PRO A 102 17.49 -12.28 -5.91
CA PRO A 102 16.09 -11.89 -6.12
C PRO A 102 15.04 -12.78 -5.42
N LEU A 103 15.38 -14.03 -5.06
CA LEU A 103 14.40 -15.05 -4.65
C LEU A 103 14.29 -15.28 -3.13
N ILE A 104 15.18 -14.69 -2.34
CA ILE A 104 15.23 -14.88 -0.87
C ILE A 104 15.25 -13.55 -0.14
N GLY A 105 15.11 -12.43 -0.85
CA GLY A 105 15.19 -11.09 -0.28
C GLY A 105 14.01 -10.75 0.62
N ASP A 106 14.26 -9.88 1.61
CA ASP A 106 13.27 -9.38 2.56
C ASP A 106 12.05 -8.72 1.88
N LEU A 107 12.17 -8.29 0.60
CA LEU A 107 11.12 -7.61 -0.16
C LEU A 107 10.27 -8.55 -1.03
N PHE A 108 10.66 -9.81 -1.23
CA PHE A 108 10.00 -10.72 -2.17
C PHE A 108 8.48 -10.84 -1.96
N TYR A 109 8.04 -11.11 -0.75
CA TYR A 109 6.61 -11.25 -0.45
C TYR A 109 5.86 -9.92 -0.52
N LEU A 110 6.52 -8.81 -0.17
CA LEU A 110 5.97 -7.46 -0.28
C LEU A 110 5.71 -7.08 -1.73
N GLU A 111 6.68 -7.33 -2.61
CA GLU A 111 6.54 -7.09 -4.05
C GLU A 111 5.39 -7.90 -4.64
N ARG A 112 5.32 -9.20 -4.36
CA ARG A 112 4.24 -10.06 -4.86
C ARG A 112 2.86 -9.67 -4.32
N ALA A 113 2.78 -9.27 -3.07
CA ALA A 113 1.52 -8.87 -2.44
C ALA A 113 0.98 -7.55 -2.99
N LEU A 114 1.86 -6.60 -3.34
CA LEU A 114 1.48 -5.25 -3.71
C LEU A 114 1.52 -4.97 -5.22
N ALA A 115 2.28 -5.71 -6.03
CA ALA A 115 2.41 -5.47 -7.46
C ALA A 115 1.06 -5.34 -8.21
N PRO A 116 0.00 -6.11 -7.90
CA PRO A 116 -1.30 -5.94 -8.56
C PRO A 116 -2.04 -4.64 -8.18
N TYR A 117 -1.66 -3.99 -7.06
CA TYR A 117 -2.46 -2.93 -6.42
C TYR A 117 -1.77 -1.59 -6.30
N ALA A 118 -0.45 -1.54 -6.40
CA ALA A 118 0.35 -0.33 -6.21
C ALA A 118 1.40 -0.18 -7.31
N GLU A 119 1.89 1.05 -7.50
CA GLU A 119 3.09 1.31 -8.29
C GLU A 119 4.31 1.11 -7.39
N LEU A 120 5.01 0.00 -7.58
CA LEU A 120 6.18 -0.33 -6.75
C LEU A 120 7.44 0.31 -7.31
N ARG A 121 8.21 0.96 -6.43
CA ARG A 121 9.51 1.53 -6.74
C ARG A 121 10.52 1.01 -5.73
N ARG A 122 11.59 0.37 -6.21
CA ARG A 122 12.70 -0.11 -5.39
C ARG A 122 13.94 0.71 -5.68
N ASP A 123 14.41 1.46 -4.69
CA ASP A 123 15.61 2.30 -4.81
C ASP A 123 16.11 2.67 -3.39
N THR A 124 17.15 3.51 -3.33
CA THR A 124 17.61 4.16 -2.11
C THR A 124 16.55 5.13 -1.56
N ALA A 125 16.60 5.43 -0.26
CA ALA A 125 15.68 6.38 0.37
C ALA A 125 15.71 7.75 -0.33
N GLU A 126 16.89 8.26 -0.66
CA GLU A 126 17.09 9.53 -1.34
C GLU A 126 16.33 9.59 -2.68
N ARG A 127 16.48 8.56 -3.53
CA ARG A 127 15.83 8.51 -4.85
C ARG A 127 14.34 8.29 -4.77
N LEU A 128 13.89 7.49 -3.79
CA LEU A 128 12.46 7.26 -3.56
C LEU A 128 11.78 8.54 -3.10
N LEU A 129 12.38 9.28 -2.18
CA LEU A 129 11.83 10.52 -1.63
C LEU A 129 11.97 11.73 -2.55
N ALA A 130 12.82 11.65 -3.59
CA ALA A 130 12.92 12.69 -4.62
C ALA A 130 11.69 12.75 -5.54
N ARG A 131 10.78 11.78 -5.46
CA ARG A 131 9.54 11.70 -6.24
C ARG A 131 8.34 11.59 -5.30
N PRO A 132 7.16 12.02 -5.75
CA PRO A 132 5.94 11.83 -4.96
C PRO A 132 5.77 10.36 -4.54
N LEU A 133 5.58 10.14 -3.24
CA LEU A 133 5.46 8.82 -2.63
C LEU A 133 4.37 8.86 -1.55
N SER A 134 3.49 7.86 -1.52
CA SER A 134 2.43 7.77 -0.50
C SER A 134 2.82 6.86 0.66
N VAL A 135 3.52 5.78 0.36
CA VAL A 135 3.92 4.75 1.32
C VAL A 135 5.37 4.38 1.10
N LEU A 136 6.13 4.26 2.17
CA LEU A 136 7.47 3.68 2.16
C LEU A 136 7.50 2.46 3.07
N ILE A 137 8.06 1.34 2.58
CA ILE A 137 8.16 0.09 3.33
C ILE A 137 9.63 -0.25 3.56
N LEU A 138 9.97 -0.53 4.81
CA LEU A 138 11.28 -0.98 5.26
C LEU A 138 11.17 -2.39 5.85
N ALA A 139 11.95 -3.32 5.30
CA ALA A 139 12.07 -4.68 5.82
C ALA A 139 13.29 -4.77 6.74
N ASP A 140 13.08 -5.15 8.00
CA ASP A 140 14.10 -5.37 9.07
C ASP A 140 15.39 -4.53 8.95
N ARG A 141 15.24 -3.23 8.77
CA ARG A 141 16.35 -2.31 8.58
C ARG A 141 16.35 -1.24 9.66
N PRO A 142 17.37 -1.18 10.54
CA PRO A 142 17.60 -0.03 11.40
C PRO A 142 18.11 1.15 10.57
N ILE A 143 17.71 2.36 10.94
CA ILE A 143 18.18 3.61 10.32
C ILE A 143 19.11 4.31 11.28
N ALA A 144 20.35 4.52 10.85
CA ALA A 144 21.33 5.25 11.64
C ALA A 144 20.99 6.76 11.70
N PRO A 145 21.35 7.46 12.79
CA PRO A 145 21.25 8.92 12.84
C PRO A 145 21.98 9.57 11.66
N GLY A 146 21.33 10.53 11.00
CA GLY A 146 21.88 11.26 9.86
C GLY A 146 20.84 11.62 8.81
N ALA A 147 21.29 12.03 7.64
CA ALA A 147 20.45 12.59 6.57
C ALA A 147 19.30 11.67 6.14
N GLU A 148 19.51 10.34 6.13
CA GLU A 148 18.45 9.38 5.79
C GLU A 148 17.34 9.38 6.84
N LEU A 149 17.71 9.34 8.14
CA LEU A 149 16.72 9.41 9.23
C LEU A 149 15.94 10.71 9.21
N ASP A 150 16.61 11.83 8.94
CA ASP A 150 15.98 13.15 8.85
C ASP A 150 15.01 13.23 7.66
N ALA A 151 15.38 12.68 6.50
CA ALA A 151 14.55 12.65 5.32
C ALA A 151 13.29 11.78 5.52
N LEU A 152 13.44 10.60 6.13
CA LEU A 152 12.34 9.72 6.46
C LEU A 152 11.40 10.32 7.52
N THR A 153 11.98 11.01 8.51
CA THR A 153 11.20 11.72 9.53
C THR A 153 10.36 12.84 8.92
N ARG A 154 10.95 13.60 8.00
CA ARG A 154 10.24 14.65 7.25
C ARG A 154 9.13 14.05 6.39
N PHE A 155 9.40 13.00 5.64
CA PHE A 155 8.40 12.29 4.84
C PHE A 155 7.18 11.88 5.66
N VAL A 156 7.39 11.32 6.86
CA VAL A 156 6.28 10.95 7.75
C VAL A 156 5.54 12.19 8.25
N ASN A 157 6.26 13.23 8.70
CA ASN A 157 5.64 14.43 9.23
C ASN A 157 4.80 15.19 8.18
N GLU A 158 5.15 15.08 6.89
CA GLU A 158 4.46 15.70 5.75
C GLU A 158 3.31 14.83 5.18
N GLY A 159 2.91 13.76 5.86
CA GLY A 159 1.75 12.96 5.49
C GLY A 159 2.07 11.57 4.93
N GLY A 160 3.33 11.21 4.78
CA GLY A 160 3.76 9.89 4.31
C GLY A 160 3.44 8.77 5.31
N THR A 161 3.17 7.58 4.79
CA THR A 161 2.99 6.38 5.59
C THR A 161 4.25 5.52 5.54
N LEU A 162 4.88 5.33 6.70
CA LEU A 162 6.03 4.46 6.87
C LEU A 162 5.59 3.12 7.44
N ILE A 163 5.80 2.03 6.70
CA ILE A 163 5.52 0.67 7.15
C ILE A 163 6.86 -0.02 7.41
N ARG A 164 6.99 -0.61 8.58
CA ARG A 164 8.21 -1.31 9.00
C ARG A 164 7.90 -2.75 9.38
N PHE A 165 8.84 -3.62 9.11
CA PHE A 165 8.85 -5.01 9.55
C PHE A 165 10.03 -5.21 10.49
N ALA A 166 9.79 -5.72 11.70
CA ALA A 166 10.82 -5.94 12.69
C ALA A 166 11.36 -7.35 12.62
N GLY A 167 12.67 -7.44 12.55
CA GLY A 167 13.43 -8.66 12.70
C GLY A 167 14.58 -8.46 13.67
N ALA A 168 15.57 -9.33 13.63
CA ALA A 168 16.72 -9.31 14.55
C ALA A 168 17.53 -8.01 14.45
N ARG A 169 17.69 -7.49 13.21
CA ARG A 169 18.52 -6.29 12.97
C ARG A 169 17.93 -5.04 13.62
N LEU A 170 16.61 -4.85 13.46
CA LEU A 170 15.91 -3.71 14.07
C LEU A 170 15.81 -3.86 15.58
N ALA A 171 15.66 -5.09 16.09
CA ALA A 171 15.63 -5.36 17.52
C ALA A 171 16.97 -5.07 18.21
N GLU A 172 18.10 -5.36 17.55
CA GLU A 172 19.43 -5.06 18.06
C GLU A 172 19.74 -3.56 18.09
N ARG A 173 19.27 -2.82 17.09
CA ARG A 173 19.54 -1.38 16.92
C ARG A 173 18.26 -0.62 16.59
N PRO A 174 17.34 -0.47 17.55
CA PRO A 174 16.13 0.29 17.35
C PRO A 174 16.46 1.77 17.09
N ASP A 175 15.70 2.39 16.20
CA ASP A 175 15.79 3.82 15.90
C ASP A 175 14.53 4.58 16.33
N THR A 176 14.47 5.88 16.06
CA THR A 176 13.36 6.76 16.49
C THR A 176 12.11 6.67 15.61
N LEU A 177 12.17 5.98 14.46
CA LEU A 177 11.03 5.80 13.55
C LEU A 177 10.24 4.54 13.90
N LEU A 178 9.87 4.40 15.16
CA LEU A 178 9.06 3.32 15.71
C LEU A 178 7.82 3.88 16.40
N PRO A 179 6.64 3.22 16.26
CA PRO A 179 5.43 3.65 16.95
C PRO A 179 5.47 3.35 18.45
N VAL A 180 6.26 2.35 18.84
CA VAL A 180 6.44 1.92 20.24
C VAL A 180 7.89 1.54 20.47
N PRO A 181 8.43 1.73 21.69
CA PRO A 181 9.73 1.17 22.05
C PRO A 181 9.73 -0.35 21.92
N LEU A 182 10.84 -0.91 21.46
CA LEU A 182 11.04 -2.35 21.41
C LEU A 182 11.70 -2.83 22.70
N ARG A 183 11.27 -3.98 23.17
CA ARG A 183 11.83 -4.59 24.37
C ARG A 183 13.25 -5.08 24.08
N ALA A 184 14.21 -4.56 24.84
CA ALA A 184 15.61 -4.97 24.75
C ALA A 184 15.76 -6.33 25.46
N GLU A 185 15.60 -7.42 24.73
CA GLU A 185 15.95 -8.74 25.26
C GLU A 185 17.39 -9.08 24.88
N ARG A 186 18.24 -9.32 25.87
CA ARG A 186 19.64 -9.69 25.69
C ARG A 186 19.85 -11.13 25.24
N GLN A 187 18.80 -11.94 25.20
CA GLN A 187 18.85 -13.33 24.77
C GLN A 187 18.23 -13.48 23.39
N LEU A 188 18.93 -14.16 22.49
CA LEU A 188 18.47 -14.50 21.12
C LEU A 188 18.22 -13.32 20.16
N GLY A 189 19.08 -12.27 20.18
CA GLY A 189 19.00 -11.20 19.18
C GLY A 189 17.73 -10.36 19.24
N GLY A 190 17.16 -10.12 20.44
CA GLY A 190 16.00 -9.24 20.64
C GLY A 190 14.65 -9.79 20.17
N ALA A 191 14.59 -11.04 19.73
CA ALA A 191 13.35 -11.68 19.28
C ALA A 191 12.91 -12.80 20.23
N LEU A 192 11.61 -12.85 20.53
CA LEU A 192 10.99 -13.97 21.25
C LEU A 192 10.64 -15.08 20.28
N SER A 193 11.07 -16.30 20.58
CA SER A 193 10.61 -17.52 19.90
C SER A 193 9.56 -18.22 20.77
N TRP A 194 8.43 -18.56 20.17
CA TRP A 194 7.37 -19.28 20.83
C TRP A 194 7.62 -20.78 20.74
N GLU A 195 7.52 -21.50 21.87
CA GLU A 195 7.58 -22.97 21.86
C GLU A 195 6.45 -23.58 21.02
N GLN A 196 5.28 -22.95 21.09
CA GLN A 196 4.14 -23.24 20.23
C GLN A 196 3.76 -21.98 19.47
N PRO A 197 3.75 -22.01 18.13
CA PRO A 197 3.38 -20.86 17.33
C PRO A 197 2.03 -20.27 17.75
N GLN A 198 1.98 -18.96 17.88
CA GLN A 198 0.80 -18.22 18.31
C GLN A 198 -0.09 -17.86 17.12
N ARG A 199 -1.40 -17.89 17.33
CA ARG A 199 -2.39 -17.47 16.34
C ARG A 199 -2.73 -16.01 16.50
N LEU A 200 -3.24 -15.38 15.43
CA LEU A 200 -3.78 -14.04 15.51
C LEU A 200 -5.13 -14.06 16.24
N ALA A 201 -5.37 -13.03 17.05
CA ALA A 201 -6.70 -12.73 17.57
C ALA A 201 -7.53 -11.97 16.51
N ALA A 202 -8.85 -11.88 16.72
CA ALA A 202 -9.70 -11.00 15.94
C ALA A 202 -9.22 -9.54 16.02
N PHE A 203 -9.33 -8.82 14.92
CA PHE A 203 -8.88 -7.44 14.85
C PHE A 203 -9.80 -6.50 15.67
N PRO A 204 -9.25 -5.54 16.42
CA PRO A 204 -10.03 -4.54 17.12
C PRO A 204 -10.90 -3.70 16.15
N GLU A 205 -12.08 -3.25 16.59
CA GLU A 205 -12.99 -2.43 15.76
C GLU A 205 -12.36 -1.12 15.27
N GLY A 206 -11.50 -0.50 16.08
CA GLY A 206 -10.75 0.72 15.70
C GLY A 206 -9.53 0.46 14.80
N SER A 207 -9.22 -0.79 14.48
CA SER A 207 -8.12 -1.15 13.59
C SER A 207 -8.53 -0.99 12.12
N PRO A 208 -7.61 -0.56 11.24
CA PRO A 208 -7.85 -0.60 9.79
C PRO A 208 -8.07 -2.03 9.27
N PHE A 209 -7.75 -3.03 10.06
CA PHE A 209 -7.93 -4.45 9.74
C PHE A 209 -9.28 -5.01 10.21
N ALA A 210 -10.11 -4.22 10.89
CA ALA A 210 -11.41 -4.65 11.38
C ALA A 210 -12.25 -5.32 10.28
N GLY A 211 -12.89 -6.45 10.61
CA GLY A 211 -13.70 -7.22 9.68
C GLY A 211 -12.93 -8.08 8.67
N LEU A 212 -11.59 -8.10 8.67
CA LEU A 212 -10.85 -9.11 7.91
C LEU A 212 -10.97 -10.47 8.60
N PRO A 213 -11.22 -11.54 7.84
CA PRO A 213 -11.18 -12.89 8.39
C PRO A 213 -9.73 -13.24 8.78
N VAL A 214 -9.59 -13.85 9.95
CA VAL A 214 -8.29 -14.37 10.41
C VAL A 214 -8.20 -15.86 10.06
N PRO A 215 -7.35 -16.25 9.09
CA PRO A 215 -7.20 -17.64 8.70
C PRO A 215 -6.56 -18.45 9.84
N ALA A 216 -7.08 -19.65 10.10
CA ALA A 216 -6.61 -20.49 11.19
C ALA A 216 -5.19 -21.05 10.96
N GLU A 217 -4.75 -21.10 9.71
CA GLU A 217 -3.43 -21.55 9.28
C GLU A 217 -2.32 -20.54 9.52
N VAL A 218 -2.68 -19.25 9.75
CA VAL A 218 -1.67 -18.22 9.99
C VAL A 218 -1.18 -18.29 11.43
N SER A 219 0.10 -18.57 11.58
CA SER A 219 0.77 -18.67 12.87
C SER A 219 2.05 -17.83 12.91
N ILE A 220 2.43 -17.42 14.11
CA ILE A 220 3.63 -16.64 14.41
C ILE A 220 4.53 -17.48 15.32
N SER A 221 5.71 -17.84 14.83
CA SER A 221 6.70 -18.63 15.59
C SER A 221 7.73 -17.76 16.31
N ARG A 222 7.97 -16.55 15.79
CA ARG A 222 8.93 -15.60 16.35
C ARG A 222 8.46 -14.16 16.15
N GLN A 223 8.76 -13.27 17.08
CA GLN A 223 8.45 -11.84 16.95
C GLN A 223 9.37 -10.96 17.81
N VAL A 224 9.43 -9.66 17.50
CA VAL A 224 10.04 -8.64 18.36
C VAL A 224 8.97 -8.07 19.28
N LEU A 225 9.22 -8.05 20.59
CA LEU A 225 8.26 -7.56 21.56
C LEU A 225 8.26 -6.03 21.67
N ALA A 226 7.07 -5.48 21.83
CA ALA A 226 6.91 -4.09 22.27
C ALA A 226 7.20 -3.99 23.78
N GLU A 227 7.80 -2.88 24.20
CA GLU A 227 7.95 -2.57 25.62
C GLU A 227 6.57 -2.21 26.22
N PRO A 228 6.18 -2.82 27.35
CA PRO A 228 4.93 -2.50 28.02
C PRO A 228 4.87 -1.03 28.43
N SER A 229 3.79 -0.34 28.06
CA SER A 229 3.55 1.03 28.44
C SER A 229 2.05 1.32 28.57
N ALA A 230 1.69 2.38 29.31
CA ALA A 230 0.28 2.77 29.47
C ALA A 230 -0.41 3.12 28.13
N ARG A 231 0.36 3.58 27.12
CA ARG A 231 -0.18 3.95 25.80
C ARG A 231 -0.11 2.82 24.78
N LEU A 232 0.46 1.66 25.12
CA LEU A 232 0.61 0.56 24.17
C LEU A 232 -0.74 0.09 23.63
N ALA A 233 -1.75 -0.03 24.51
CA ALA A 233 -3.07 -0.51 24.13
C ALA A 233 -3.74 0.33 23.03
N GLU A 234 -3.53 1.65 23.03
CA GLU A 234 -4.08 2.60 22.04
C GLU A 234 -3.41 2.49 20.66
N ARG A 235 -2.22 1.89 20.61
CA ARG A 235 -1.40 1.77 19.40
C ARG A 235 -1.50 0.39 18.73
N ILE A 236 -2.23 -0.56 19.33
CA ILE A 236 -2.36 -1.92 18.80
C ILE A 236 -3.42 -1.96 17.70
N TRP A 237 -3.00 -2.34 16.50
CA TRP A 237 -3.88 -2.62 15.37
C TRP A 237 -4.11 -4.11 15.14
N ALA A 238 -3.17 -4.95 15.54
CA ALA A 238 -3.32 -6.40 15.55
C ALA A 238 -2.57 -7.01 16.74
N ARG A 239 -3.12 -8.09 17.29
CA ARG A 239 -2.53 -8.84 18.41
C ARG A 239 -2.64 -10.34 18.20
N LEU A 240 -1.81 -11.07 18.89
CA LEU A 240 -1.88 -12.52 19.00
C LEU A 240 -2.97 -12.95 19.99
N ALA A 241 -3.29 -14.23 20.01
CA ALA A 241 -4.32 -14.80 20.89
C ALA A 241 -3.99 -14.63 22.38
N ASP A 242 -2.71 -14.56 22.73
CA ASP A 242 -2.22 -14.28 24.09
C ASP A 242 -2.24 -12.79 24.48
N GLY A 243 -2.66 -11.91 23.55
CA GLY A 243 -2.72 -10.48 23.73
C GLY A 243 -1.47 -9.72 23.30
N THR A 244 -0.39 -10.39 22.92
CA THR A 244 0.86 -9.75 22.49
C THR A 244 0.67 -8.96 21.19
N PRO A 245 1.16 -7.70 21.09
CA PRO A 245 1.02 -6.89 19.88
C PRO A 245 1.74 -7.48 18.67
N LEU A 246 1.03 -7.63 17.54
CA LEU A 246 1.61 -8.04 16.26
C LEU A 246 1.79 -6.85 15.32
N VAL A 247 0.85 -5.92 15.30
CA VAL A 247 0.97 -4.68 14.54
C VAL A 247 0.65 -3.51 15.45
N THR A 248 1.57 -2.55 15.50
CA THR A 248 1.39 -1.29 16.22
C THR A 248 1.50 -0.11 15.27
N ALA A 249 0.83 1.00 15.61
CA ALA A 249 0.85 2.21 14.80
C ALA A 249 0.81 3.49 15.64
N GLU A 250 1.35 4.56 15.08
CA GLU A 250 1.33 5.91 15.64
C GLU A 250 1.13 6.93 14.54
N SER A 251 0.28 7.92 14.77
CA SER A 251 0.24 9.12 13.93
C SER A 251 1.38 10.05 14.34
N ARG A 252 2.11 10.57 13.36
CA ARG A 252 3.25 11.47 13.58
C ARG A 252 3.22 12.58 12.52
N GLY A 253 3.06 13.84 12.96
CA GLY A 253 2.73 14.94 12.05
C GLY A 253 1.43 14.64 11.31
N GLU A 254 1.41 14.84 10.00
CA GLU A 254 0.27 14.53 9.14
C GLU A 254 0.26 13.05 8.65
N GLY A 255 1.34 12.30 8.89
CA GLY A 255 1.49 10.92 8.45
C GLY A 255 1.42 9.91 9.60
N ARG A 256 1.97 8.74 9.35
CA ARG A 256 1.98 7.66 10.34
C ARG A 256 3.11 6.68 10.18
N ILE A 257 3.42 6.00 11.28
CA ILE A 257 4.35 4.88 11.31
C ILE A 257 3.57 3.63 11.72
N VAL A 258 3.74 2.55 10.97
CA VAL A 258 3.16 1.23 11.23
C VAL A 258 4.28 0.23 11.37
N LEU A 259 4.27 -0.56 12.42
CA LEU A 259 5.27 -1.60 12.67
C LEU A 259 4.59 -2.96 12.75
N PHE A 260 5.01 -3.88 11.90
CA PHE A 260 4.80 -5.30 12.06
C PHE A 260 5.94 -5.85 12.94
N HIS A 261 5.58 -6.50 14.02
CA HIS A 261 6.53 -7.07 14.99
C HIS A 261 7.13 -8.40 14.52
N VAL A 262 7.04 -8.68 13.23
CA VAL A 262 7.59 -9.84 12.53
C VAL A 262 8.27 -9.41 11.25
N THR A 263 9.09 -10.29 10.68
CA THR A 263 9.71 -10.07 9.37
C THR A 263 8.69 -10.13 8.24
N ALA A 264 9.02 -9.55 7.10
CA ALA A 264 8.24 -9.66 5.86
C ALA A 264 8.47 -11.00 5.13
N THR A 265 9.29 -11.88 5.69
CA THR A 265 9.62 -13.21 5.16
C THR A 265 8.87 -14.31 5.92
N ALA A 266 8.85 -15.52 5.35
CA ALA A 266 8.19 -16.67 5.98
C ALA A 266 9.02 -17.34 7.10
N GLU A 267 10.15 -16.75 7.50
CA GLU A 267 11.02 -17.32 8.54
C GLU A 267 10.41 -17.28 9.95
N TRP A 268 9.63 -16.22 10.23
CA TRP A 268 9.10 -15.95 11.57
C TRP A 268 7.59 -16.20 11.67
N SER A 269 6.90 -16.27 10.52
CA SER A 269 5.45 -16.44 10.49
C SER A 269 4.95 -16.92 9.13
N ASP A 270 3.78 -17.56 9.12
CA ASP A 270 3.07 -17.90 7.88
C ASP A 270 2.32 -16.70 7.28
N LEU A 271 2.34 -15.56 7.97
CA LEU A 271 1.60 -14.36 7.54
C LEU A 271 1.93 -13.93 6.10
N PRO A 272 3.22 -13.84 5.67
CA PRO A 272 3.57 -13.44 4.30
C PRO A 272 3.07 -14.39 3.22
N LEU A 273 2.76 -15.65 3.57
CA LEU A 273 2.24 -16.69 2.68
C LEU A 273 0.72 -16.62 2.52
N SER A 274 0.04 -15.81 3.33
CA SER A 274 -1.42 -15.79 3.43
C SER A 274 -2.06 -14.68 2.59
N GLY A 275 -3.32 -14.91 2.18
CA GLY A 275 -4.16 -13.85 1.59
C GLY A 275 -4.46 -12.71 2.58
N LEU A 276 -4.38 -12.96 3.88
CA LEU A 276 -4.53 -11.93 4.91
C LEU A 276 -3.44 -10.86 4.80
N PHE A 277 -2.19 -11.25 4.56
CA PHE A 277 -1.08 -10.32 4.36
C PHE A 277 -1.35 -9.32 3.23
N VAL A 278 -1.80 -9.83 2.09
CA VAL A 278 -2.18 -9.00 0.95
C VAL A 278 -3.28 -8.01 1.32
N GLN A 279 -4.32 -8.47 2.03
CA GLN A 279 -5.44 -7.62 2.45
C GLN A 279 -5.01 -6.54 3.46
N MET A 280 -4.14 -6.88 4.42
CA MET A 280 -3.58 -5.93 5.38
C MET A 280 -2.76 -4.85 4.67
N LEU A 281 -1.84 -5.23 3.79
CA LEU A 281 -1.03 -4.27 3.03
C LEU A 281 -1.89 -3.37 2.13
N ARG A 282 -2.88 -3.94 1.44
CA ARG A 282 -3.82 -3.14 0.62
C ARG A 282 -4.57 -2.09 1.44
N ARG A 283 -5.04 -2.46 2.64
CA ARG A 283 -5.72 -1.51 3.53
C ARG A 283 -4.79 -0.41 4.00
N LEU A 284 -3.53 -0.73 4.33
CA LEU A 284 -2.53 0.26 4.71
C LEU A 284 -2.22 1.23 3.57
N VAL A 285 -2.04 0.71 2.35
CA VAL A 285 -1.86 1.56 1.17
C VAL A 285 -3.12 2.41 0.92
N ALA A 286 -4.31 1.88 1.11
CA ALA A 286 -5.56 2.63 0.96
C ALA A 286 -5.75 3.73 2.02
N LEU A 287 -5.21 3.55 3.23
CA LEU A 287 -5.24 4.53 4.31
C LEU A 287 -4.24 5.68 4.12
N SER A 288 -3.19 5.49 3.32
CA SER A 288 -2.24 6.57 3.08
C SER A 288 -2.96 7.75 2.42
N ALA A 289 -2.63 8.98 2.82
CA ALA A 289 -3.08 10.16 2.10
C ALA A 289 -2.67 10.02 0.63
N GLY A 290 -3.56 10.36 -0.30
CA GLY A 290 -3.18 10.51 -1.70
C GLY A 290 -2.02 11.49 -1.76
N VAL A 291 -1.12 11.34 -2.74
CA VAL A 291 -0.07 12.32 -2.96
C VAL A 291 -0.76 13.66 -3.19
N SER A 292 -0.77 14.50 -2.17
CA SER A 292 -1.07 15.92 -2.35
C SER A 292 0.09 16.47 -3.17
N GLY A 293 -0.13 16.55 -4.49
CA GLY A 293 0.75 17.35 -5.32
C GLY A 293 0.74 18.75 -4.72
N GLN A 294 1.91 19.29 -4.42
CA GLN A 294 2.04 20.75 -4.30
C GLN A 294 1.46 21.32 -5.57
N GLU A 295 0.23 21.81 -5.50
CA GLU A 295 -0.28 22.77 -6.47
C GLU A 295 0.66 23.96 -6.34
N GLY A 296 1.56 24.07 -7.31
CA GLY A 296 2.30 25.29 -7.49
C GLY A 296 1.27 26.41 -7.58
N GLU A 297 1.29 27.35 -6.66
CA GLU A 297 0.66 28.66 -6.79
C GLU A 297 1.12 29.24 -8.12
N GLY A 298 0.34 28.95 -9.16
CA GLY A 298 0.34 29.74 -10.38
C GLY A 298 -0.34 31.05 -10.06
N MET A 299 0.46 32.04 -9.72
CA MET A 299 0.03 33.45 -9.75
C MET A 299 -0.60 33.75 -11.12
N LEU A 300 -1.83 34.25 -11.06
CA LEU A 300 -2.49 35.00 -12.14
C LEU A 300 -1.64 36.18 -12.64
#